data_e09fefb2d74645143362b2e7205d8985
#
_entry.id   e09fefb2d74645143362b2e7205d8985
#
_cell.length_a   1.000
_cell.length_b   1.000
_cell.length_c   1.000
_cell.angle_alpha   90.00
_cell.angle_beta   90.00
_cell.angle_gamma   90.00
#
_symmetry.space_group_name_H-M   'P 1'
#
loop_
_entity.id
_entity.type
_entity.pdbx_description
1 polymer ?
#
loop_
_entity_poly.entity_id
_entity_poly.type
_entity_poly.pdbx_seq_one_letter_code
_entity_poly.pdbx_strand_id
1 'polypeptide(L)'
;MNILIVEDDDNKAQDIITFLIKEGVMSLSIKTVDNVNDALTLLRETKYDILLLDLSLPLRKSGHPIPDGGSKILYNLTSPYFLTPSHVIGLTQFSDLSGNERPKFQKFDFNIYDYNIDIWKDVLSQKLKWILKHTTSVAERAGHDKIIILTHGIMTSGKWQSQVTEIFKDTAKDIIPFRYPHYSAFKILLPQTRKKILDAYVDFVIKTCQEHPTAELNFISHSFGTYMTITALNNANFLFPPAINNIILCGSVLKQDYDISAFIDKTQTLKLINDCAYDDKALIFSNMFCFGLGNAGRIGFNGYHEKLVNRFFKGGHSTFFSEKNNILRSWFNAIENSEVDLFDMRSTNIFAESIDSVMNLIAPLVKIIYIPVIILIFILYLQ
;
A
#
# COMPACT_ATOMS: atom_id res chain seq x y z
N MET A 1 -7.19 4.54 -12.55
CA MET A 1 -6.57 4.22 -13.88
C MET A 1 -6.96 2.81 -14.25
N ASN A 2 -7.56 2.62 -15.43
CA ASN A 2 -8.03 1.32 -15.92
C ASN A 2 -7.21 0.89 -17.14
N ILE A 3 -6.72 -0.35 -17.15
CA ILE A 3 -5.91 -0.91 -18.23
C ILE A 3 -6.61 -2.12 -18.82
N LEU A 4 -6.73 -2.16 -20.15
CA LEU A 4 -7.21 -3.32 -20.88
C LEU A 4 -6.04 -3.96 -21.63
N ILE A 5 -5.83 -5.25 -21.41
CA ILE A 5 -4.90 -6.10 -22.16
C ILE A 5 -5.71 -7.00 -23.07
N VAL A 6 -5.42 -6.96 -24.36
CA VAL A 6 -6.01 -7.85 -25.35
C VAL A 6 -4.91 -8.71 -25.94
N GLU A 7 -4.85 -9.96 -25.49
CA GLU A 7 -3.76 -10.90 -25.72
C GLU A 7 -4.27 -12.32 -25.63
N ASP A 8 -3.99 -13.17 -26.62
CA ASP A 8 -4.43 -14.57 -26.67
C ASP A 8 -3.37 -15.55 -26.16
N ASP A 9 -2.12 -15.11 -25.96
CA ASP A 9 -1.09 -15.87 -25.27
C ASP A 9 -1.12 -15.59 -23.75
N ASP A 10 -1.55 -16.58 -22.98
CA ASP A 10 -1.66 -16.49 -21.51
C ASP A 10 -0.32 -16.15 -20.82
N ASN A 11 0.81 -16.66 -21.34
CA ASN A 11 2.13 -16.40 -20.74
C ASN A 11 2.52 -14.94 -20.95
N LYS A 12 2.33 -14.42 -22.15
CA LYS A 12 2.59 -13.02 -22.50
C LYS A 12 1.67 -12.08 -21.73
N ALA A 13 0.38 -12.41 -21.62
CA ALA A 13 -0.58 -11.64 -20.81
C ALA A 13 -0.15 -11.60 -19.34
N GLN A 14 0.27 -12.73 -18.76
CA GLN A 14 0.72 -12.81 -17.37
C GLN A 14 2.03 -12.05 -17.12
N ASP A 15 2.95 -12.05 -18.08
CA ASP A 15 4.19 -11.29 -18.00
C ASP A 15 3.92 -9.76 -18.00
N ILE A 16 3.02 -9.31 -18.88
CA ILE A 16 2.56 -7.91 -18.93
C ILE A 16 1.90 -7.52 -17.61
N ILE A 17 1.01 -8.36 -17.06
CA ILE A 17 0.34 -8.14 -15.77
C ILE A 17 1.40 -8.01 -14.65
N THR A 18 2.36 -8.93 -14.63
CA THR A 18 3.44 -8.94 -13.62
C THR A 18 4.26 -7.66 -13.70
N PHE A 19 4.58 -7.20 -14.90
CA PHE A 19 5.28 -5.94 -15.11
C PHE A 19 4.44 -4.75 -14.61
N LEU A 20 3.16 -4.66 -14.97
CA LEU A 20 2.27 -3.58 -14.52
C LEU A 20 2.14 -3.53 -13.00
N ILE A 21 2.00 -4.68 -12.34
CA ILE A 21 1.95 -4.78 -10.87
C ILE A 21 3.27 -4.30 -10.26
N LYS A 22 4.41 -4.66 -10.87
CA LYS A 22 5.73 -4.21 -10.43
C LYS A 22 5.86 -2.68 -10.57
N GLU A 23 5.25 -2.07 -11.57
CA GLU A 23 5.17 -0.62 -11.75
C GLU A 23 4.13 0.05 -10.83
N GLY A 24 3.46 -0.71 -9.94
CA GLY A 24 2.52 -0.18 -8.95
C GLY A 24 1.06 -0.07 -9.44
N VAL A 25 0.71 -0.69 -10.58
CA VAL A 25 -0.68 -0.78 -11.03
C VAL A 25 -1.40 -1.86 -10.23
N MET A 26 -2.61 -1.55 -9.75
CA MET A 26 -3.43 -2.53 -9.03
C MET A 26 -3.93 -3.64 -9.96
N SER A 27 -3.89 -4.89 -9.52
CA SER A 27 -4.44 -6.02 -10.27
C SER A 27 -5.92 -5.86 -10.62
N LEU A 28 -6.72 -5.25 -9.73
CA LEU A 28 -8.14 -4.95 -9.98
C LEU A 28 -8.38 -3.92 -11.08
N SER A 29 -7.38 -3.10 -11.40
CA SER A 29 -7.43 -2.10 -12.46
C SER A 29 -7.03 -2.67 -13.83
N ILE A 30 -6.60 -3.92 -13.88
CA ILE A 30 -6.17 -4.59 -15.10
C ILE A 30 -7.27 -5.57 -15.52
N LYS A 31 -7.77 -5.41 -16.73
CA LYS A 31 -8.68 -6.36 -17.38
C LYS A 31 -7.94 -7.04 -18.52
N THR A 32 -8.13 -8.34 -18.68
CA THR A 32 -7.53 -9.14 -19.76
C THR A 32 -8.62 -9.86 -20.53
N VAL A 33 -8.53 -9.85 -21.84
CA VAL A 33 -9.36 -10.65 -22.77
C VAL A 33 -8.50 -11.21 -23.89
N ASP A 34 -8.91 -12.32 -24.45
CA ASP A 34 -8.15 -13.12 -25.40
C ASP A 34 -8.67 -13.00 -26.86
N ASN A 35 -9.66 -12.13 -27.12
CA ASN A 35 -10.27 -12.04 -28.44
C ASN A 35 -10.87 -10.66 -28.72
N VAL A 36 -11.12 -10.38 -30.00
CA VAL A 36 -11.64 -9.11 -30.52
C VAL A 36 -13.04 -8.77 -29.98
N ASN A 37 -13.96 -9.74 -29.97
CA ASN A 37 -15.35 -9.47 -29.59
C ASN A 37 -15.49 -9.10 -28.12
N ASP A 38 -14.79 -9.78 -27.23
CA ASP A 38 -14.82 -9.48 -25.79
C ASP A 38 -14.17 -8.14 -25.52
N ALA A 39 -13.05 -7.82 -26.22
CA ALA A 39 -12.44 -6.50 -26.13
C ALA A 39 -13.41 -5.38 -26.55
N LEU A 40 -14.10 -5.54 -27.67
CA LEU A 40 -15.09 -4.57 -28.14
C LEU A 40 -16.27 -4.43 -27.18
N THR A 41 -16.69 -5.50 -26.52
CA THR A 41 -17.74 -5.46 -25.50
C THR A 41 -17.30 -4.58 -24.32
N LEU A 42 -16.10 -4.82 -23.79
CA LEU A 42 -15.56 -4.02 -22.69
C LEU A 42 -15.35 -2.54 -23.07
N LEU A 43 -14.90 -2.27 -24.29
CA LEU A 43 -14.68 -0.90 -24.79
C LEU A 43 -15.98 -0.12 -25.06
N ARG A 44 -17.14 -0.77 -25.08
CA ARG A 44 -18.46 -0.09 -25.09
C ARG A 44 -18.89 0.33 -23.69
N GLU A 45 -18.54 -0.46 -22.69
CA GLU A 45 -19.05 -0.32 -21.32
C GLU A 45 -18.13 0.49 -20.42
N THR A 46 -16.81 0.40 -20.65
CA THR A 46 -15.80 0.96 -19.76
C THR A 46 -14.77 1.78 -20.52
N LYS A 47 -14.47 2.97 -20.02
CA LYS A 47 -13.34 3.77 -20.49
C LYS A 47 -12.05 3.27 -19.87
N TYR A 48 -11.09 2.96 -20.73
CA TYR A 48 -9.74 2.58 -20.33
C TYR A 48 -8.75 3.73 -20.56
N ASP A 49 -7.77 3.85 -19.66
CA ASP A 49 -6.70 4.83 -19.80
C ASP A 49 -5.62 4.31 -20.77
N ILE A 50 -5.34 3.00 -20.69
CA ILE A 50 -4.38 2.32 -21.56
C ILE A 50 -5.02 1.06 -22.15
N LEU A 51 -4.84 0.86 -23.45
CA LEU A 51 -5.10 -0.37 -24.16
C LEU A 51 -3.76 -0.96 -24.64
N LEU A 52 -3.41 -2.15 -24.13
CA LEU A 52 -2.32 -2.97 -24.63
C LEU A 52 -2.93 -4.00 -25.58
N LEU A 53 -2.49 -4.01 -26.83
CA LEU A 53 -3.19 -4.67 -27.90
C LEU A 53 -2.22 -5.51 -28.75
N ASP A 54 -2.42 -6.85 -28.74
CA ASP A 54 -1.73 -7.68 -29.73
C ASP A 54 -2.32 -7.49 -31.13
N LEU A 55 -1.50 -7.70 -32.13
CA LEU A 55 -1.88 -7.59 -33.54
C LEU A 55 -2.64 -8.83 -34.01
N SER A 56 -2.17 -9.99 -33.61
CA SER A 56 -2.70 -11.28 -34.02
C SER A 56 -3.66 -11.82 -32.98
N LEU A 57 -4.95 -11.64 -33.21
CA LEU A 57 -5.98 -12.01 -32.24
C LEU A 57 -7.11 -12.82 -32.91
N PRO A 58 -7.69 -13.81 -32.22
CA PRO A 58 -8.91 -14.44 -32.69
C PRO A 58 -10.12 -13.50 -32.62
N LEU A 59 -11.07 -13.65 -33.52
CA LEU A 59 -12.30 -12.86 -33.49
C LEU A 59 -13.17 -13.21 -32.28
N ARG A 60 -13.19 -14.49 -31.90
CA ARG A 60 -14.00 -15.03 -30.80
C ARG A 60 -13.16 -15.98 -29.97
N LYS A 61 -13.57 -16.18 -28.75
CA LYS A 61 -12.93 -17.13 -27.83
C LYS A 61 -12.76 -18.50 -28.50
N SER A 62 -11.59 -19.12 -28.33
CA SER A 62 -11.20 -20.38 -28.94
C SER A 62 -11.16 -20.37 -30.50
N GLY A 63 -11.19 -19.22 -31.14
CA GLY A 63 -10.93 -19.06 -32.56
C GLY A 63 -9.46 -19.14 -32.93
N HIS A 64 -9.16 -19.17 -34.24
CA HIS A 64 -7.78 -19.03 -34.68
C HIS A 64 -7.40 -17.55 -34.78
N PRO A 65 -6.18 -17.16 -34.31
CA PRO A 65 -5.68 -15.80 -34.46
C PRO A 65 -5.62 -15.37 -35.92
N ILE A 66 -6.01 -14.15 -36.18
CA ILE A 66 -5.92 -13.52 -37.50
C ILE A 66 -4.93 -12.33 -37.42
N PRO A 67 -4.10 -12.13 -38.46
CA PRO A 67 -3.02 -11.14 -38.43
C PRO A 67 -3.48 -9.69 -38.22
N ASP A 68 -4.73 -9.37 -38.54
CA ASP A 68 -5.30 -8.01 -38.46
C ASP A 68 -6.33 -7.87 -37.31
N GLY A 69 -6.37 -8.80 -36.36
CA GLY A 69 -7.29 -8.80 -35.23
C GLY A 69 -7.22 -7.51 -34.42
N GLY A 70 -6.01 -7.07 -34.06
CA GLY A 70 -5.79 -5.82 -33.35
C GLY A 70 -6.23 -4.60 -34.14
N SER A 71 -5.95 -4.54 -35.45
CA SER A 71 -6.40 -3.44 -36.31
C SER A 71 -7.93 -3.35 -36.41
N LYS A 72 -8.64 -4.46 -36.36
CA LYS A 72 -10.13 -4.44 -36.32
C LYS A 72 -10.67 -3.74 -35.07
N ILE A 73 -10.02 -3.91 -33.92
CA ILE A 73 -10.38 -3.17 -32.72
C ILE A 73 -10.20 -1.68 -32.95
N LEU A 74 -9.04 -1.25 -33.47
CA LEU A 74 -8.76 0.17 -33.72
C LEU A 74 -9.78 0.82 -34.67
N TYR A 75 -10.15 0.15 -35.75
CA TYR A 75 -11.15 0.66 -36.67
C TYR A 75 -12.53 0.82 -36.02
N ASN A 76 -12.91 -0.11 -35.14
CA ASN A 76 -14.16 0.00 -34.41
C ASN A 76 -14.16 1.18 -33.42
N LEU A 77 -13.02 1.55 -32.84
CA LEU A 77 -12.90 2.70 -31.94
C LEU A 77 -13.18 4.06 -32.62
N THR A 78 -13.21 4.13 -33.96
CA THR A 78 -13.67 5.34 -34.69
C THR A 78 -15.17 5.57 -34.61
N SER A 79 -15.94 4.55 -34.23
CA SER A 79 -17.38 4.63 -34.09
C SER A 79 -17.75 5.26 -32.74
N PRO A 80 -18.79 6.12 -32.68
CA PRO A 80 -19.24 6.77 -31.45
C PRO A 80 -19.81 5.82 -30.40
N TYR A 81 -19.99 4.55 -30.76
CA TYR A 81 -20.48 3.52 -29.82
C TYR A 81 -19.38 2.98 -28.90
N PHE A 82 -18.12 3.36 -29.08
CA PHE A 82 -17.01 2.87 -28.28
C PHE A 82 -16.33 4.00 -27.49
N LEU A 83 -15.93 3.68 -26.27
CA LEU A 83 -15.17 4.59 -25.42
C LEU A 83 -13.70 4.47 -25.76
N THR A 84 -13.16 5.49 -26.44
CA THR A 84 -11.76 5.50 -26.91
C THR A 84 -10.78 5.53 -25.74
N PRO A 85 -9.83 4.59 -25.64
CA PRO A 85 -8.76 4.64 -24.66
C PRO A 85 -7.87 5.89 -24.83
N SER A 86 -7.32 6.40 -23.73
CA SER A 86 -6.43 7.57 -23.78
C SER A 86 -5.10 7.26 -24.45
N HIS A 87 -4.61 6.02 -24.32
CA HIS A 87 -3.40 5.54 -24.96
C HIS A 87 -3.59 4.12 -25.48
N VAL A 88 -3.02 3.86 -26.68
CA VAL A 88 -2.97 2.51 -27.26
C VAL A 88 -1.52 2.15 -27.54
N ILE A 89 -1.12 0.95 -27.15
CA ILE A 89 0.20 0.38 -27.38
C ILE A 89 0.00 -0.97 -28.07
N GLY A 90 0.45 -1.09 -29.31
CA GLY A 90 0.51 -2.37 -30.02
C GLY A 90 1.71 -3.19 -29.53
N LEU A 91 1.49 -4.48 -29.24
CA LEU A 91 2.56 -5.41 -28.87
C LEU A 91 2.49 -6.64 -29.79
N THR A 92 3.58 -7.02 -30.40
CA THR A 92 3.63 -8.23 -31.23
C THR A 92 4.93 -8.98 -31.05
N GLN A 93 4.88 -10.31 -31.13
CA GLN A 93 6.07 -11.18 -31.20
C GLN A 93 6.54 -11.37 -32.64
N PHE A 94 5.74 -10.97 -33.64
CA PHE A 94 5.99 -11.24 -35.05
C PHE A 94 6.45 -9.97 -35.77
N SER A 95 7.76 -9.88 -36.05
CA SER A 95 8.36 -8.73 -36.76
C SER A 95 7.72 -8.46 -38.13
N ASP A 96 7.35 -9.51 -38.86
CA ASP A 96 6.75 -9.41 -40.21
C ASP A 96 5.33 -8.80 -40.15
N LEU A 97 4.54 -9.12 -39.14
CA LEU A 97 3.21 -8.53 -38.95
C LEU A 97 3.30 -7.04 -38.60
N SER A 98 4.33 -6.65 -37.84
CA SER A 98 4.52 -5.26 -37.45
C SER A 98 4.70 -4.35 -38.69
N GLY A 99 5.34 -4.82 -39.75
CA GLY A 99 5.56 -4.08 -40.99
C GLY A 99 4.26 -3.74 -41.72
N ASN A 100 3.31 -4.68 -41.81
CA ASN A 100 2.04 -4.50 -42.52
C ASN A 100 0.99 -3.76 -41.69
N GLU A 101 0.99 -3.92 -40.37
CA GLU A 101 0.02 -3.30 -39.46
C GLU A 101 0.45 -1.90 -38.97
N ARG A 102 1.75 -1.61 -38.96
CA ARG A 102 2.29 -0.32 -38.49
C ARG A 102 1.64 0.88 -39.16
N PRO A 103 1.43 0.95 -40.48
CA PRO A 103 0.76 2.10 -41.11
C PRO A 103 -0.68 2.28 -40.64
N LYS A 104 -1.37 1.21 -40.22
CA LYS A 104 -2.74 1.28 -39.71
C LYS A 104 -2.75 1.90 -38.32
N PHE A 105 -1.83 1.51 -37.44
CA PHE A 105 -1.69 2.10 -36.12
C PHE A 105 -1.23 3.57 -36.18
N GLN A 106 -0.30 3.89 -37.08
CA GLN A 106 0.18 5.25 -37.28
C GLN A 106 -0.90 6.24 -37.72
N LYS A 107 -1.95 5.80 -38.45
CA LYS A 107 -3.09 6.65 -38.77
C LYS A 107 -3.83 7.19 -37.54
N PHE A 108 -3.69 6.50 -36.39
CA PHE A 108 -4.27 6.89 -35.12
C PHE A 108 -3.21 7.45 -34.14
N ASP A 109 -1.99 7.73 -34.63
CA ASP A 109 -0.84 8.16 -33.82
C ASP A 109 -0.44 7.14 -32.73
N PHE A 110 -0.64 5.84 -33.00
CA PHE A 110 -0.28 4.74 -32.11
C PHE A 110 0.96 3.99 -32.63
N ASN A 111 1.76 3.46 -31.70
CA ASN A 111 2.97 2.71 -32.02
C ASN A 111 2.80 1.22 -31.73
N ILE A 112 3.51 0.42 -32.53
CA ILE A 112 3.66 -1.02 -32.33
C ILE A 112 5.08 -1.29 -31.88
N TYR A 113 5.23 -2.09 -30.83
CA TYR A 113 6.51 -2.51 -30.28
C TYR A 113 6.66 -4.02 -30.41
N ASP A 114 7.92 -4.46 -30.63
CA ASP A 114 8.27 -5.87 -30.53
C ASP A 114 8.28 -6.28 -29.06
N TYR A 115 7.48 -7.28 -28.71
CA TYR A 115 7.37 -7.78 -27.35
C TYR A 115 8.71 -8.34 -26.82
N ASN A 116 9.54 -8.93 -27.69
CA ASN A 116 10.83 -9.51 -27.33
C ASN A 116 11.91 -8.45 -26.99
N ILE A 117 11.64 -7.18 -27.24
CA ILE A 117 12.55 -6.06 -26.97
C ILE A 117 11.96 -5.18 -25.87
N ASP A 118 12.67 -5.01 -24.77
CA ASP A 118 12.17 -4.34 -23.54
C ASP A 118 11.79 -2.84 -23.69
N ILE A 119 11.96 -2.25 -24.86
CA ILE A 119 11.58 -0.84 -25.13
C ILE A 119 10.12 -0.54 -24.77
N TRP A 120 9.21 -1.49 -25.00
CA TRP A 120 7.79 -1.28 -24.66
C TRP A 120 7.56 -1.10 -23.15
N LYS A 121 8.39 -1.72 -22.32
CA LYS A 121 8.34 -1.58 -20.86
C LYS A 121 8.67 -0.15 -20.45
N ASP A 122 9.73 0.42 -21.02
CA ASP A 122 10.12 1.80 -20.75
C ASP A 122 9.05 2.80 -21.20
N VAL A 123 8.49 2.57 -22.41
CA VAL A 123 7.42 3.41 -22.97
C VAL A 123 6.17 3.32 -22.10
N LEU A 124 5.79 2.12 -21.68
CA LEU A 124 4.63 1.90 -20.82
C LEU A 124 4.84 2.57 -19.45
N SER A 125 6.01 2.41 -18.84
CA SER A 125 6.39 3.08 -17.60
C SER A 125 6.28 4.61 -17.71
N GLN A 126 6.76 5.20 -18.80
CA GLN A 126 6.64 6.65 -19.04
C GLN A 126 5.18 7.09 -19.23
N LYS A 127 4.38 6.32 -19.98
CA LYS A 127 2.95 6.64 -20.16
C LYS A 127 2.17 6.54 -18.84
N LEU A 128 2.45 5.55 -18.02
CA LEU A 128 1.88 5.42 -16.67
C LEU A 128 2.20 6.69 -15.85
N LYS A 129 3.47 7.13 -15.85
CA LYS A 129 3.90 8.37 -15.17
C LYS A 129 3.19 9.61 -15.71
N TRP A 130 3.00 9.74 -17.02
CA TRP A 130 2.31 10.89 -17.61
C TRP A 130 0.82 10.94 -17.27
N ILE A 131 0.12 9.82 -17.30
CA ILE A 131 -1.30 9.75 -16.94
C ILE A 131 -1.48 10.23 -15.50
N LEU A 132 -0.65 9.73 -14.59
CA LEU A 132 -0.71 10.11 -13.18
C LEU A 132 -0.30 11.56 -12.96
N LYS A 133 0.76 12.05 -13.61
CA LYS A 133 1.17 13.46 -13.55
C LYS A 133 0.05 14.40 -14.03
N HIS A 134 -0.67 14.03 -15.08
CA HIS A 134 -1.81 14.81 -15.58
C HIS A 134 -2.95 14.87 -14.54
N THR A 135 -3.21 13.76 -13.87
CA THR A 135 -4.19 13.71 -12.78
C THR A 135 -3.74 14.59 -11.62
N THR A 136 -2.44 14.61 -11.30
CA THR A 136 -1.83 15.43 -10.23
C THR A 136 -1.89 16.92 -10.53
N SER A 137 -1.53 17.34 -11.74
CA SER A 137 -1.50 18.77 -12.13
C SER A 137 -2.87 19.44 -12.22
N VAL A 138 -3.93 18.68 -12.44
CA VAL A 138 -5.32 19.18 -12.40
C VAL A 138 -5.77 19.43 -10.96
N ALA A 139 -5.28 18.65 -10.03
CA ALA A 139 -5.68 18.73 -8.63
C ALA A 139 -4.81 19.70 -7.80
N GLU A 140 -3.56 19.97 -8.18
CA GLU A 140 -2.74 21.06 -7.60
C GLU A 140 -3.41 22.44 -7.69
N ARG A 141 -4.39 22.60 -8.58
CA ARG A 141 -5.21 23.81 -8.70
C ARG A 141 -6.41 23.84 -7.75
N ALA A 142 -6.73 22.74 -7.08
CA ALA A 142 -7.95 22.57 -6.28
C ALA A 142 -7.75 22.65 -4.75
N GLY A 143 -6.51 22.82 -4.26
CA GLY A 143 -6.16 22.75 -2.84
C GLY A 143 -5.85 21.30 -2.41
N HIS A 144 -4.99 21.16 -1.41
CA HIS A 144 -4.59 19.82 -0.93
C HIS A 144 -5.70 19.25 -0.03
N ASP A 145 -6.38 18.22 -0.54
CA ASP A 145 -7.33 17.44 0.26
C ASP A 145 -6.57 16.61 1.31
N LYS A 146 -6.99 16.66 2.55
CA LYS A 146 -6.42 15.82 3.61
C LYS A 146 -7.17 14.51 3.70
N ILE A 147 -6.45 13.39 3.60
CA ILE A 147 -6.97 12.04 3.81
C ILE A 147 -6.34 11.47 5.07
N ILE A 148 -7.15 10.90 5.95
CA ILE A 148 -6.68 10.24 7.17
C ILE A 148 -6.94 8.74 7.07
N ILE A 149 -5.89 7.94 7.12
CA ILE A 149 -5.96 6.48 7.10
C ILE A 149 -5.82 5.95 8.52
N LEU A 150 -6.82 5.20 8.98
CA LEU A 150 -6.87 4.65 10.32
C LEU A 150 -6.61 3.15 10.29
N THR A 151 -5.58 2.69 11.02
CA THR A 151 -5.19 1.27 11.05
C THR A 151 -5.21 0.72 12.47
N HIS A 152 -6.16 -0.16 12.76
CA HIS A 152 -6.29 -0.74 14.10
C HIS A 152 -5.34 -1.93 14.33
N GLY A 153 -5.17 -2.30 15.60
CA GLY A 153 -4.41 -3.47 16.02
C GLY A 153 -5.23 -4.77 16.01
N ILE A 154 -4.61 -5.82 16.51
CA ILE A 154 -5.23 -7.14 16.70
C ILE A 154 -6.20 -7.08 17.87
N MET A 155 -7.23 -7.95 17.84
CA MET A 155 -8.21 -8.11 18.93
C MET A 155 -8.95 -6.80 19.30
N THR A 156 -8.92 -5.79 18.46
CA THR A 156 -9.70 -4.58 18.65
C THR A 156 -10.79 -4.48 17.59
N SER A 157 -11.95 -3.99 17.98
CA SER A 157 -13.04 -3.69 17.04
C SER A 157 -12.88 -2.31 16.37
N GLY A 158 -11.75 -1.65 16.57
CA GLY A 158 -11.52 -0.31 16.04
C GLY A 158 -12.43 0.78 16.65
N LYS A 159 -12.97 0.58 17.84
CA LYS A 159 -13.87 1.56 18.50
C LYS A 159 -13.26 2.96 18.59
N TRP A 160 -11.94 3.05 18.78
CA TRP A 160 -11.24 4.32 18.83
C TRP A 160 -11.27 5.07 17.48
N GLN A 161 -11.45 4.36 16.38
CA GLN A 161 -11.52 4.98 15.05
C GLN A 161 -12.71 5.93 14.93
N SER A 162 -13.84 5.60 15.58
CA SER A 162 -15.00 6.51 15.61
C SER A 162 -14.72 7.80 16.40
N GLN A 163 -13.93 7.74 17.47
CA GLN A 163 -13.50 8.94 18.21
C GLN A 163 -12.61 9.84 17.35
N VAL A 164 -11.67 9.25 16.61
CA VAL A 164 -10.82 10.00 15.66
C VAL A 164 -11.67 10.57 14.53
N THR A 165 -12.58 9.78 13.95
CA THR A 165 -13.47 10.25 12.89
C THR A 165 -14.28 11.46 13.34
N GLU A 166 -14.80 11.45 14.57
CA GLU A 166 -15.57 12.60 15.09
C GLU A 166 -14.75 13.89 15.21
N ILE A 167 -13.47 13.75 15.56
CA ILE A 167 -12.58 14.92 15.73
C ILE A 167 -12.21 15.54 14.38
N PHE A 168 -12.04 14.74 13.34
CA PHE A 168 -11.57 15.22 12.03
C PHE A 168 -12.67 15.37 10.98
N LYS A 169 -13.93 15.09 11.31
CA LYS A 169 -15.05 15.07 10.35
C LYS A 169 -15.24 16.35 9.54
N ASP A 170 -14.88 17.49 10.13
CA ASP A 170 -15.09 18.81 9.52
C ASP A 170 -13.83 19.35 8.80
N THR A 171 -12.69 18.66 8.94
CA THR A 171 -11.39 19.15 8.44
C THR A 171 -10.74 18.21 7.43
N ALA A 172 -10.94 16.91 7.55
CA ALA A 172 -10.46 15.94 6.58
C ALA A 172 -11.49 15.74 5.47
N LYS A 173 -11.04 15.66 4.22
CA LYS A 173 -11.90 15.31 3.08
C LYS A 173 -12.46 13.90 3.23
N ASP A 174 -11.61 12.97 3.66
CA ASP A 174 -12.03 11.59 3.92
C ASP A 174 -11.22 10.96 5.06
N ILE A 175 -11.86 10.07 5.80
CA ILE A 175 -11.27 9.31 6.89
C ILE A 175 -11.53 7.84 6.63
N ILE A 176 -10.48 7.13 6.21
CA ILE A 176 -10.59 5.79 5.65
C ILE A 176 -10.04 4.76 6.65
N PRO A 177 -10.91 4.04 7.38
CA PRO A 177 -10.48 2.97 8.26
C PRO A 177 -10.17 1.70 7.46
N PHE A 178 -8.95 1.18 7.61
CA PHE A 178 -8.65 -0.15 7.11
C PHE A 178 -9.28 -1.20 8.03
N ARG A 179 -10.09 -2.06 7.44
CA ARG A 179 -10.79 -3.14 8.14
C ARG A 179 -10.30 -4.49 7.64
N TYR A 180 -9.92 -5.35 8.56
CA TYR A 180 -9.57 -6.74 8.26
C TYR A 180 -10.26 -7.68 9.25
N PRO A 181 -10.43 -8.98 8.90
CA PRO A 181 -11.09 -9.93 9.77
C PRO A 181 -10.43 -10.02 11.15
N HIS A 182 -11.24 -10.24 12.16
CA HIS A 182 -10.76 -10.40 13.54
C HIS A 182 -9.91 -11.67 13.65
N TYR A 183 -8.61 -11.50 13.86
CA TYR A 183 -7.69 -12.60 14.10
C TYR A 183 -7.36 -12.71 15.59
N SER A 184 -7.28 -13.96 16.11
CA SER A 184 -6.74 -14.18 17.45
C SER A 184 -5.26 -13.83 17.51
N ALA A 185 -4.76 -13.41 18.68
CA ALA A 185 -3.34 -13.10 18.87
C ALA A 185 -2.43 -14.26 18.42
N PHE A 186 -2.84 -15.51 18.62
CA PHE A 186 -2.08 -16.69 18.20
C PHE A 186 -1.93 -16.81 16.67
N LYS A 187 -2.95 -16.47 15.90
CA LYS A 187 -2.85 -16.50 14.42
C LYS A 187 -1.85 -15.51 13.88
N ILE A 188 -1.67 -14.38 14.56
CA ILE A 188 -0.69 -13.35 14.18
C ILE A 188 0.75 -13.76 14.52
N LEU A 189 0.96 -14.72 15.40
CA LEU A 189 2.30 -15.30 15.59
C LEU A 189 2.80 -15.99 14.30
N LEU A 190 1.88 -16.45 13.45
CA LEU A 190 2.21 -17.13 12.20
C LEU A 190 2.62 -16.11 11.12
N PRO A 191 3.86 -16.20 10.56
CA PRO A 191 4.34 -15.28 9.53
C PRO A 191 3.45 -15.22 8.28
N GLN A 192 2.86 -16.35 7.89
CA GLN A 192 1.97 -16.46 6.73
C GLN A 192 0.69 -15.63 6.91
N THR A 193 0.09 -15.66 8.10
CA THR A 193 -1.10 -14.84 8.41
C THR A 193 -0.76 -13.36 8.35
N ARG A 194 0.37 -12.96 8.93
CA ARG A 194 0.85 -11.57 8.87
C ARG A 194 1.08 -11.10 7.45
N LYS A 195 1.74 -11.94 6.63
CA LYS A 195 1.98 -11.64 5.21
C LYS A 195 0.66 -11.40 4.47
N LYS A 196 -0.33 -12.28 4.63
CA LYS A 196 -1.63 -12.14 3.98
C LYS A 196 -2.36 -10.85 4.34
N ILE A 197 -2.32 -10.44 5.62
CA ILE A 197 -2.93 -9.17 6.07
C ILE A 197 -2.15 -7.99 5.52
N LEU A 198 -0.82 -8.08 5.52
CA LEU A 198 0.04 -7.03 5.00
C LEU A 198 -0.16 -6.83 3.50
N ASP A 199 -0.22 -7.90 2.71
CA ASP A 199 -0.45 -7.82 1.26
C ASP A 199 -1.78 -7.09 0.98
N ALA A 200 -2.86 -7.43 1.70
CA ALA A 200 -4.15 -6.74 1.58
C ALA A 200 -4.08 -5.26 2.02
N TYR A 201 -3.24 -4.94 3.00
CA TYR A 201 -3.03 -3.55 3.42
C TYR A 201 -2.20 -2.75 2.41
N VAL A 202 -1.20 -3.36 1.79
CA VAL A 202 -0.43 -2.75 0.69
C VAL A 202 -1.35 -2.39 -0.47
N ASP A 203 -2.20 -3.33 -0.90
CA ASP A 203 -3.17 -3.09 -1.98
C ASP A 203 -4.14 -1.95 -1.62
N PHE A 204 -4.61 -1.93 -0.37
CA PHE A 204 -5.48 -0.86 0.14
C PHE A 204 -4.79 0.51 0.10
N VAL A 205 -3.53 0.62 0.57
CA VAL A 205 -2.78 1.88 0.56
C VAL A 205 -2.51 2.35 -0.87
N ILE A 206 -2.07 1.46 -1.75
CA ILE A 206 -1.85 1.78 -3.17
C ILE A 206 -3.15 2.29 -3.82
N LYS A 207 -4.26 1.61 -3.55
CA LYS A 207 -5.59 2.03 -4.04
C LYS A 207 -5.94 3.42 -3.55
N THR A 208 -5.80 3.69 -2.26
CA THR A 208 -6.09 5.00 -1.68
C THR A 208 -5.24 6.10 -2.32
N CYS A 209 -3.93 5.85 -2.53
CA CYS A 209 -3.06 6.79 -3.23
C CYS A 209 -3.50 7.05 -4.68
N GLN A 210 -4.01 6.05 -5.37
CA GLN A 210 -4.48 6.20 -6.75
C GLN A 210 -5.84 6.91 -6.86
N GLU A 211 -6.71 6.71 -5.88
CA GLU A 211 -8.01 7.39 -5.80
C GLU A 211 -7.85 8.87 -5.37
N HIS A 212 -6.78 9.17 -4.64
CA HIS A 212 -6.47 10.51 -4.11
C HIS A 212 -5.02 10.93 -4.44
N PRO A 213 -4.66 11.07 -5.72
CA PRO A 213 -3.26 11.22 -6.16
C PRO A 213 -2.58 12.51 -5.70
N THR A 214 -3.34 13.51 -5.25
CA THR A 214 -2.85 14.82 -4.80
C THR A 214 -3.14 15.11 -3.35
N ALA A 215 -3.76 14.14 -2.66
CA ALA A 215 -4.09 14.32 -1.26
C ALA A 215 -2.85 14.26 -0.37
N GLU A 216 -2.90 15.00 0.70
CA GLU A 216 -1.99 14.89 1.84
C GLU A 216 -2.41 13.69 2.69
N LEU A 217 -1.60 12.64 2.69
CA LEU A 217 -1.90 11.43 3.45
C LEU A 217 -1.40 11.54 4.88
N ASN A 218 -2.29 11.24 5.80
CA ASN A 218 -2.01 11.16 7.23
C ASN A 218 -2.39 9.77 7.73
N PHE A 219 -1.51 9.11 8.46
CA PHE A 219 -1.72 7.78 8.99
C PHE A 219 -1.82 7.83 10.50
N ILE A 220 -2.85 7.23 11.08
CA ILE A 220 -2.97 6.99 12.52
C ILE A 220 -3.11 5.50 12.74
N SER A 221 -2.10 4.90 13.38
CA SER A 221 -1.96 3.46 13.47
C SER A 221 -1.72 3.01 14.91
N HIS A 222 -2.47 2.01 15.36
CA HIS A 222 -2.37 1.47 16.70
C HIS A 222 -1.88 0.02 16.70
N SER A 223 -0.98 -0.31 17.62
CA SER A 223 -0.55 -1.69 17.88
C SER A 223 -0.01 -2.37 16.61
N PHE A 224 -0.53 -3.53 16.21
CA PHE A 224 -0.14 -4.23 14.98
C PHE A 224 -0.36 -3.38 13.72
N GLY A 225 -1.30 -2.44 13.75
CA GLY A 225 -1.48 -1.46 12.68
C GLY A 225 -0.22 -0.65 12.38
N THR A 226 0.62 -0.38 13.39
CA THR A 226 1.89 0.34 13.21
C THR A 226 2.89 -0.44 12.35
N TYR A 227 2.96 -1.76 12.58
CA TYR A 227 3.78 -2.66 11.75
C TYR A 227 3.26 -2.69 10.31
N MET A 228 1.95 -2.79 10.11
CA MET A 228 1.35 -2.79 8.77
C MET A 228 1.66 -1.50 8.03
N THR A 229 1.45 -0.35 8.65
CA THR A 229 1.66 0.96 8.03
C THR A 229 3.11 1.17 7.63
N ILE A 230 4.05 0.99 8.54
CA ILE A 230 5.48 1.19 8.23
C ILE A 230 5.97 0.18 7.20
N THR A 231 5.59 -1.09 7.31
CA THR A 231 6.03 -2.12 6.37
C THR A 231 5.42 -1.93 4.98
N ALA A 232 4.14 -1.55 4.90
CA ALA A 232 3.48 -1.29 3.62
C ALA A 232 4.10 -0.09 2.91
N LEU A 233 4.25 1.04 3.60
CA LEU A 233 4.85 2.25 3.03
C LEU A 233 6.32 2.03 2.63
N ASN A 234 7.05 1.19 3.37
CA ASN A 234 8.43 0.85 3.03
C ASN A 234 8.53 -0.07 1.81
N ASN A 235 7.58 -0.99 1.62
CA ASN A 235 7.65 -2.03 0.61
C ASN A 235 6.76 -1.78 -0.61
N ALA A 236 5.78 -0.87 -0.50
CA ALA A 236 4.90 -0.56 -1.62
C ALA A 236 5.68 0.11 -2.76
N ASN A 237 5.39 -0.36 -3.95
CA ASN A 237 5.94 0.22 -5.17
C ASN A 237 4.92 1.25 -5.68
N PHE A 238 5.12 2.51 -5.31
CA PHE A 238 4.27 3.59 -5.78
C PHE A 238 4.76 4.08 -7.13
N LEU A 239 3.86 4.21 -8.09
CA LEU A 239 4.16 4.90 -9.37
C LEU A 239 4.64 6.34 -9.14
N PHE A 240 4.06 6.98 -8.11
CA PHE A 240 4.53 8.24 -7.55
C PHE A 240 4.56 8.12 -6.03
N PRO A 241 5.60 8.64 -5.39
CA PRO A 241 5.61 8.76 -3.95
C PRO A 241 4.39 9.58 -3.51
N PRO A 242 3.52 9.04 -2.64
CA PRO A 242 2.43 9.83 -2.07
C PRO A 242 2.97 10.95 -1.18
N ALA A 243 2.26 12.06 -1.07
CA ALA A 243 2.58 13.10 -0.11
C ALA A 243 2.19 12.64 1.29
N ILE A 244 3.15 12.09 2.04
CA ILE A 244 2.93 11.61 3.42
C ILE A 244 3.26 12.73 4.38
N ASN A 245 2.24 13.37 4.96
CA ASN A 245 2.43 14.46 5.88
C ASN A 245 2.72 13.95 7.29
N ASN A 246 1.80 13.22 7.88
CA ASN A 246 1.97 12.75 9.25
C ASN A 246 1.79 11.24 9.34
N ILE A 247 2.65 10.59 10.11
CA ILE A 247 2.47 9.22 10.56
C ILE A 247 2.45 9.24 12.09
N ILE A 248 1.32 8.89 12.67
CA ILE A 248 1.15 8.78 14.12
C ILE A 248 1.06 7.29 14.47
N LEU A 249 2.06 6.80 15.19
CA LEU A 249 2.13 5.44 15.69
C LEU A 249 1.81 5.46 17.18
N CYS A 250 0.81 4.73 17.62
CA CYS A 250 0.48 4.61 19.02
C CYS A 250 0.57 3.15 19.49
N GLY A 251 1.35 2.91 20.54
CA GLY A 251 1.66 1.56 21.01
C GLY A 251 2.35 0.70 19.95
N SER A 252 3.39 1.22 19.32
CA SER A 252 4.08 0.59 18.20
C SER A 252 4.73 -0.75 18.57
N VAL A 253 4.41 -1.78 17.76
CA VAL A 253 5.03 -3.12 17.86
C VAL A 253 6.28 -3.27 17.00
N LEU A 254 6.81 -2.20 16.44
CA LEU A 254 8.09 -2.23 15.74
C LEU A 254 9.23 -2.43 16.74
N LYS A 255 10.37 -2.91 16.25
CA LYS A 255 11.57 -2.98 17.06
C LYS A 255 12.10 -1.59 17.35
N GLN A 256 12.69 -1.38 18.51
CA GLN A 256 13.31 -0.10 18.88
C GLN A 256 14.50 0.27 17.98
N ASP A 257 15.19 -0.75 17.44
CA ASP A 257 16.34 -0.62 16.54
C ASP A 257 15.93 -0.63 15.05
N TYR A 258 14.63 -0.52 14.73
CA TYR A 258 14.19 -0.34 13.37
C TYR A 258 14.77 0.96 12.81
N ASP A 259 15.36 0.91 11.62
CA ASP A 259 15.91 2.09 10.97
C ASP A 259 14.80 3.03 10.48
N ILE A 260 14.24 3.76 11.44
CA ILE A 260 13.15 4.69 11.19
C ILE A 260 13.62 5.92 10.42
N SER A 261 14.92 6.26 10.54
CA SER A 261 15.52 7.39 9.84
C SER A 261 15.56 7.11 8.33
N ALA A 262 16.10 5.96 7.92
CA ALA A 262 16.10 5.53 6.53
C ALA A 262 14.66 5.39 5.97
N PHE A 263 13.69 4.97 6.80
CA PHE A 263 12.28 4.94 6.40
C PHE A 263 11.73 6.34 6.11
N ILE A 264 11.97 7.32 6.99
CA ILE A 264 11.51 8.70 6.82
C ILE A 264 12.11 9.31 5.55
N ASP A 265 13.42 9.11 5.34
CA ASP A 265 14.12 9.61 4.15
C ASP A 265 13.60 8.98 2.86
N LYS A 266 13.37 7.67 2.87
CA LYS A 266 12.84 6.94 1.71
C LYS A 266 11.43 7.38 1.34
N THR A 267 10.56 7.55 2.33
CA THR A 267 9.15 7.87 2.12
C THR A 267 8.88 9.37 2.02
N GLN A 268 9.89 10.20 2.28
CA GLN A 268 9.77 11.66 2.36
C GLN A 268 8.68 12.13 3.33
N THR A 269 8.41 11.34 4.38
CA THR A 269 7.44 11.66 5.41
C THR A 269 7.80 12.99 6.08
N LEU A 270 6.86 13.92 6.20
CA LEU A 270 7.13 15.22 6.81
C LEU A 270 7.27 15.12 8.32
N LYS A 271 6.48 14.27 8.97
CA LYS A 271 6.53 14.09 10.42
C LYS A 271 6.11 12.69 10.86
N LEU A 272 6.88 12.07 11.73
CA LEU A 272 6.57 10.80 12.36
C LEU A 272 6.52 10.97 13.88
N ILE A 273 5.36 10.70 14.45
CA ILE A 273 5.09 10.78 15.88
C ILE A 273 4.92 9.35 16.40
N ASN A 274 5.73 8.95 17.36
CA ASN A 274 5.63 7.67 18.04
C ASN A 274 5.16 7.87 19.47
N ASP A 275 3.89 7.61 19.72
CA ASP A 275 3.29 7.68 21.04
C ASP A 275 3.54 6.40 21.82
N CYS A 276 4.30 6.51 22.89
CA CYS A 276 4.75 5.42 23.72
C CYS A 276 3.96 5.39 25.04
N ALA A 277 3.47 4.22 25.42
CA ALA A 277 2.89 3.96 26.74
C ALA A 277 3.88 3.12 27.56
N TYR A 278 4.58 3.77 28.49
CA TYR A 278 5.71 3.10 29.18
C TYR A 278 5.29 2.00 30.18
N ASP A 279 4.01 1.91 30.55
CA ASP A 279 3.45 0.81 31.34
C ASP A 279 2.80 -0.30 30.49
N ASP A 280 3.00 -0.28 29.18
CA ASP A 280 2.37 -1.21 28.24
C ASP A 280 2.95 -2.63 28.34
N LYS A 281 2.18 -3.53 28.96
CA LYS A 281 2.56 -4.94 29.12
C LYS A 281 2.36 -5.76 27.85
N ALA A 282 1.45 -5.35 26.97
CA ALA A 282 1.21 -6.06 25.71
C ALA A 282 2.44 -5.95 24.78
N LEU A 283 3.16 -4.84 24.82
CA LEU A 283 4.38 -4.66 24.05
C LEU A 283 5.55 -5.46 24.59
N ILE A 284 5.61 -5.72 25.90
CA ILE A 284 6.58 -6.66 26.48
C ILE A 284 6.32 -8.07 25.89
N PHE A 285 5.05 -8.51 25.87
CA PHE A 285 4.67 -9.78 25.26
C PHE A 285 5.02 -9.82 23.75
N SER A 286 4.70 -8.78 23.01
CA SER A 286 5.05 -8.66 21.59
C SER A 286 6.56 -8.82 21.35
N ASN A 287 7.37 -8.11 22.14
CA ASN A 287 8.84 -8.18 22.04
C ASN A 287 9.39 -9.56 22.39
N MET A 288 8.82 -10.25 23.38
CA MET A 288 9.32 -11.56 23.82
C MET A 288 8.88 -12.72 22.94
N PHE A 289 7.67 -12.69 22.39
CA PHE A 289 7.06 -13.87 21.78
C PHE A 289 6.78 -13.72 20.28
N CYS A 290 6.71 -12.50 19.74
CA CYS A 290 6.42 -12.30 18.32
C CYS A 290 7.69 -12.08 17.51
N PHE A 291 7.97 -12.99 16.54
CA PHE A 291 9.09 -12.80 15.62
C PHE A 291 8.91 -11.54 14.78
N GLY A 292 10.01 -10.77 14.66
CA GLY A 292 10.03 -9.57 13.85
C GLY A 292 9.27 -8.39 14.45
N LEU A 293 8.61 -8.56 15.60
CA LEU A 293 7.98 -7.49 16.35
C LEU A 293 8.82 -7.14 17.59
N GLY A 294 8.57 -5.94 18.13
CA GLY A 294 9.27 -5.37 19.27
C GLY A 294 8.36 -4.52 20.15
N ASN A 295 8.91 -3.47 20.74
CA ASN A 295 8.27 -2.64 21.76
C ASN A 295 8.60 -1.13 21.64
N ALA A 296 8.84 -0.63 20.42
CA ALA A 296 9.13 0.79 20.21
C ALA A 296 8.02 1.72 20.72
N GLY A 297 6.76 1.27 20.78
CA GLY A 297 5.64 2.00 21.38
C GLY A 297 5.63 2.00 22.92
N ARG A 298 6.66 1.42 23.58
CA ARG A 298 6.86 1.48 25.01
C ARG A 298 8.10 2.31 25.37
N ILE A 299 9.20 2.10 24.65
CA ILE A 299 10.53 2.65 25.00
C ILE A 299 11.04 3.67 23.98
N GLY A 300 10.35 3.86 22.87
CA GLY A 300 10.74 4.74 21.76
C GLY A 300 11.62 4.02 20.73
N PHE A 301 11.87 4.69 19.61
CA PHE A 301 12.90 4.31 18.65
C PHE A 301 14.26 4.83 19.11
N ASN A 302 15.32 4.05 18.91
CA ASN A 302 16.68 4.43 19.26
C ASN A 302 17.31 5.43 18.27
N GLY A 303 16.81 5.49 17.04
CA GLY A 303 17.30 6.39 16.01
C GLY A 303 16.91 7.84 16.27
N TYR A 304 17.75 8.77 15.81
CA TYR A 304 17.45 10.19 15.78
C TYR A 304 17.18 10.65 14.35
N HIS A 305 16.10 11.40 14.18
CA HIS A 305 15.80 12.13 12.97
C HIS A 305 15.01 13.39 13.33
N GLU A 306 15.26 14.53 12.65
CA GLU A 306 14.59 15.80 12.94
C GLU A 306 13.06 15.76 12.81
N LYS A 307 12.56 14.84 11.98
CA LYS A 307 11.12 14.62 11.74
C LYS A 307 10.52 13.54 12.65
N LEU A 308 11.32 12.89 13.51
CA LEU A 308 10.88 11.87 14.47
C LEU A 308 10.65 12.46 15.84
N VAL A 309 9.47 12.21 16.40
CA VAL A 309 9.16 12.58 17.78
C VAL A 309 8.67 11.36 18.55
N ASN A 310 9.43 10.90 19.56
CA ASN A 310 8.94 9.95 20.55
C ASN A 310 8.26 10.73 21.69
N ARG A 311 6.98 10.41 22.00
CA ARG A 311 6.23 10.99 23.11
C ARG A 311 5.89 9.91 24.12
N PHE A 312 5.98 10.19 25.41
CA PHE A 312 5.83 9.18 26.46
C PHE A 312 4.66 9.50 27.38
N PHE A 313 3.71 8.57 27.46
CA PHE A 313 2.50 8.69 28.26
C PHE A 313 2.43 7.62 29.35
N LYS A 314 1.83 7.97 30.47
CA LYS A 314 1.55 7.01 31.53
C LYS A 314 0.34 6.17 31.17
N GLY A 315 0.44 4.86 31.32
CA GLY A 315 -0.66 3.92 31.14
C GLY A 315 -0.30 2.74 30.24
N GLY A 316 -1.31 1.91 29.98
CA GLY A 316 -1.16 0.68 29.18
C GLY A 316 -1.51 0.87 27.71
N HIS A 317 -1.67 -0.24 27.00
CA HIS A 317 -1.80 -0.34 25.54
C HIS A 317 -2.89 0.51 24.86
N SER A 318 -3.92 0.90 25.60
CA SER A 318 -5.04 1.70 25.06
C SER A 318 -5.11 3.12 25.66
N THR A 319 -4.07 3.57 26.36
CA THR A 319 -4.06 4.88 27.05
C THR A 319 -4.29 6.05 26.11
N PHE A 320 -3.93 5.90 24.84
CA PHE A 320 -4.01 6.92 23.79
C PHE A 320 -5.44 7.38 23.50
N PHE A 321 -6.43 6.54 23.76
CA PHE A 321 -7.85 6.77 23.44
C PHE A 321 -8.65 7.24 24.66
N SER A 322 -7.97 7.50 25.77
CA SER A 322 -8.63 8.01 26.99
C SER A 322 -8.86 9.52 26.87
N GLU A 323 -10.09 9.95 27.08
CA GLU A 323 -10.46 11.38 27.08
C GLU A 323 -9.67 12.20 28.09
N LYS A 324 -9.15 11.56 29.15
CA LYS A 324 -8.41 12.22 30.23
C LYS A 324 -7.06 12.78 29.80
N ASN A 325 -6.47 12.26 28.70
CA ASN A 325 -5.07 12.56 28.34
C ASN A 325 -4.91 13.60 27.24
N ASN A 326 -5.97 14.11 26.66
CA ASN A 326 -5.95 15.07 25.53
C ASN A 326 -5.07 14.65 24.34
N ILE A 327 -4.71 13.36 24.22
CA ILE A 327 -3.81 12.84 23.19
C ILE A 327 -4.45 13.00 21.80
N LEU A 328 -5.74 12.69 21.68
CA LEU A 328 -6.49 12.83 20.44
C LEU A 328 -6.49 14.28 19.93
N ARG A 329 -6.57 15.26 20.84
CA ARG A 329 -6.48 16.68 20.47
C ARG A 329 -5.08 17.05 20.00
N SER A 330 -4.03 16.46 20.58
CA SER A 330 -2.65 16.67 20.12
C SER A 330 -2.41 16.08 18.72
N TRP A 331 -3.11 15.00 18.34
CA TRP A 331 -3.10 14.50 16.97
C TRP A 331 -3.78 15.46 16.00
N PHE A 332 -4.91 16.05 16.41
CA PHE A 332 -5.57 17.10 15.65
C PHE A 332 -4.62 18.28 15.40
N ASN A 333 -3.97 18.79 16.44
CA ASN A 333 -3.01 19.90 16.31
C ASN A 333 -1.85 19.54 15.36
N ALA A 334 -1.33 18.30 15.45
CA ALA A 334 -0.24 17.84 14.58
C ALA A 334 -0.64 17.79 13.10
N ILE A 335 -1.86 17.34 12.80
CA ILE A 335 -2.35 17.18 11.41
C ILE A 335 -2.86 18.51 10.85
N GLU A 336 -3.58 19.30 11.63
CA GLU A 336 -4.21 20.54 11.14
C GLU A 336 -3.29 21.74 11.22
N ASN A 337 -2.56 21.89 12.33
CA ASN A 337 -1.77 23.08 12.62
C ASN A 337 -0.26 22.85 12.42
N SER A 338 0.16 21.62 12.09
CA SER A 338 1.57 21.20 12.03
C SER A 338 2.31 21.40 13.37
N GLU A 339 1.58 21.54 14.47
CA GLU A 339 2.11 21.71 15.81
C GLU A 339 2.22 20.38 16.53
N VAL A 340 3.40 20.01 16.99
CA VAL A 340 3.60 18.79 17.76
C VAL A 340 3.91 19.12 19.21
N ASP A 341 2.94 18.83 20.06
CA ASP A 341 3.14 18.88 21.50
C ASP A 341 4.14 17.82 21.93
N LEU A 342 5.10 18.20 22.72
CA LEU A 342 6.08 17.27 23.30
C LEU A 342 5.56 16.78 24.65
N PHE A 343 5.52 15.45 24.81
CA PHE A 343 5.12 14.82 26.06
C PHE A 343 6.20 13.85 26.52
N ASP A 344 6.65 14.01 27.77
CA ASP A 344 7.47 13.02 28.46
C ASP A 344 6.99 12.89 29.91
N MET A 345 6.12 11.89 30.14
CA MET A 345 5.56 11.60 31.46
C MET A 345 6.32 10.49 32.19
N ARG A 346 7.51 10.10 31.71
CA ARG A 346 8.30 9.07 32.37
C ARG A 346 8.76 9.57 33.74
N SER A 347 8.55 8.73 34.76
CA SER A 347 9.20 8.95 36.04
C SER A 347 10.64 8.44 35.94
N THR A 348 11.60 9.17 36.54
CA THR A 348 13.02 8.78 36.64
C THR A 348 13.19 7.55 37.52
N ASN A 349 12.53 6.44 37.20
CA ASN A 349 12.67 5.21 37.96
C ASN A 349 13.67 4.29 37.27
N ILE A 350 14.92 4.35 37.75
CA ILE A 350 16.07 3.54 37.29
C ILE A 350 15.72 2.05 37.22
N PHE A 351 14.84 1.55 38.10
CA PHE A 351 14.41 0.15 38.08
C PHE A 351 13.55 -0.19 36.86
N ALA A 352 12.68 0.69 36.41
CA ALA A 352 11.84 0.44 35.23
C ALA A 352 12.65 0.38 33.95
N GLU A 353 13.62 1.29 33.78
CA GLU A 353 14.54 1.28 32.64
C GLU A 353 15.45 0.04 32.62
N SER A 354 15.88 -0.41 33.81
CA SER A 354 16.67 -1.63 33.95
C SER A 354 15.86 -2.89 33.55
N ILE A 355 14.58 -2.94 33.88
CA ILE A 355 13.70 -4.05 33.48
C ILE A 355 13.58 -4.11 31.95
N ASP A 356 13.30 -3.01 31.29
CA ASP A 356 13.16 -2.99 29.84
C ASP A 356 14.48 -3.37 29.14
N SER A 357 15.61 -2.95 29.65
CA SER A 357 16.93 -3.34 29.14
C SER A 357 17.18 -4.83 29.30
N VAL A 358 16.88 -5.40 30.44
CA VAL A 358 17.00 -6.84 30.69
C VAL A 358 16.03 -7.63 29.79
N MET A 359 14.78 -7.21 29.67
CA MET A 359 13.79 -7.86 28.83
C MET A 359 14.22 -7.85 27.35
N ASN A 360 14.76 -6.78 26.87
CA ASN A 360 15.28 -6.71 25.49
C ASN A 360 16.49 -7.62 25.26
N LEU A 361 17.35 -7.78 26.28
CA LEU A 361 18.50 -8.68 26.21
C LEU A 361 18.08 -10.16 26.17
N ILE A 362 17.06 -10.55 26.96
CA ILE A 362 16.63 -11.95 27.03
C ILE A 362 15.60 -12.33 25.96
N ALA A 363 14.92 -11.38 25.32
CA ALA A 363 13.88 -11.65 24.31
C ALA A 363 14.35 -12.57 23.17
N PRO A 364 15.55 -12.43 22.57
CA PRO A 364 16.06 -13.35 21.56
C PRO A 364 16.22 -14.78 22.09
N LEU A 365 16.70 -14.94 23.33
CA LEU A 365 16.90 -16.25 23.95
C LEU A 365 15.55 -16.94 24.22
N VAL A 366 14.56 -16.20 24.71
CA VAL A 366 13.21 -16.72 24.90
C VAL A 366 12.63 -17.24 23.59
N LYS A 367 12.79 -16.49 22.49
CA LYS A 367 12.34 -16.89 21.15
C LYS A 367 12.99 -18.20 20.68
N ILE A 368 14.26 -18.39 20.96
CA ILE A 368 14.98 -19.62 20.61
C ILE A 368 14.46 -20.82 21.41
N ILE A 369 14.15 -20.63 22.68
CA ILE A 369 13.74 -21.73 23.58
C ILE A 369 12.30 -22.19 23.30
N TYR A 370 11.35 -21.27 23.11
CA TYR A 370 9.95 -21.70 23.00
C TYR A 370 9.56 -22.21 21.60
N ILE A 371 10.31 -21.88 20.52
CA ILE A 371 9.99 -22.37 19.17
C ILE A 371 10.01 -23.88 19.07
N PRO A 372 11.08 -24.58 19.49
CA PRO A 372 11.08 -26.03 19.48
C PRO A 372 9.91 -26.64 20.28
N VAL A 373 9.53 -25.98 21.37
CA VAL A 373 8.40 -26.42 22.21
C VAL A 373 7.08 -26.27 21.46
N ILE A 374 6.85 -25.13 20.78
CA ILE A 374 5.65 -24.95 19.96
C ILE A 374 5.61 -25.93 18.79
N ILE A 375 6.74 -26.16 18.10
CA ILE A 375 6.83 -27.12 17.01
C ILE A 375 6.54 -28.54 17.54
N LEU A 376 7.09 -28.90 18.70
CA LEU A 376 6.84 -30.20 19.32
C LEU A 376 5.36 -30.38 19.68
N ILE A 377 4.74 -29.37 20.30
CA ILE A 377 3.29 -29.39 20.63
C ILE A 377 2.46 -29.53 19.34
N PHE A 378 2.82 -28.84 18.28
CA PHE A 378 2.12 -28.91 17.00
C PHE A 378 2.25 -30.29 16.35
N ILE A 379 3.45 -30.92 16.41
CA ILE A 379 3.66 -32.27 15.92
C ILE A 379 2.83 -33.28 16.73
N LEU A 380 2.82 -33.15 18.05
CA LEU A 380 2.03 -34.03 18.94
C LEU A 380 0.51 -33.85 18.75
N TYR A 381 0.05 -32.67 18.32
CA TYR A 381 -1.37 -32.40 18.04
C TYR A 381 -1.83 -32.93 16.69
N LEU A 382 -0.89 -33.17 15.76
CA LEU A 382 -1.17 -33.73 14.42
C LEU A 382 -1.05 -35.27 14.39
N GLN A 383 -0.57 -35.91 15.45
CA GLN A 383 -0.61 -37.36 15.68
C GLN A 383 -1.87 -37.78 16.46
#